data_66cf19bf6bcd5ffe32989c482b2bdf5b
#
_entry.id   66cf19bf6bcd5ffe32989c482b2bdf5b
#
_cell.length_a   1.000
_cell.length_b   1.000
_cell.length_c   1.000
_cell.angle_alpha   90.00
_cell.angle_beta   90.00
_cell.angle_gamma   90.00
#
_symmetry.space_group_name_H-M   'P 1'
#
loop_
_entity.id
_entity.type
_entity.pdbx_description
1 polymer ?
#
loop_
_entity_poly.entity_id
_entity_poly.type
_entity_poly.pdbx_seq_one_letter_code
_entity_poly.pdbx_strand_id
1 'polypeptide(L)'
;MKASIDKIVLNFKIPSGTSRGILIEKPSWILKISDENGTCGQGEFSIIPGLSPDFKDENDYLALINLVVEFIENQLEIKDLNSLKTLEFTENIQLFYSKFRLYPSLIFGFETAALDFLNGGKGLIYKNNFSQGLSQIPINGLVWMGDVEFMQEQIDSKIQAGFSTIKIKIGALAFEEELALIEKIRARYNARQITIRVDANGAFSPYEIEEKLLQLKDLDVHSIEQPIQSGQLEKLAALCKRNIIPLALDEELIGISTREERRSL
;
A
#
# COMPACT_ATOMS: atom_id res chain seq x y z
N MET A 1 25.81 -10.63 -13.92
CA MET A 1 25.38 -10.05 -12.62
C MET A 1 25.25 -11.15 -11.60
N LYS A 2 25.29 -10.83 -10.31
CA LYS A 2 24.99 -11.76 -9.23
C LYS A 2 23.75 -11.31 -8.50
N ALA A 3 22.93 -12.26 -8.07
CA ALA A 3 21.75 -12.01 -7.24
C ALA A 3 21.80 -12.82 -5.95
N SER A 4 21.36 -12.24 -4.85
CA SER A 4 21.27 -12.93 -3.55
C SER A 4 20.06 -12.44 -2.76
N ILE A 5 19.65 -13.22 -1.78
CA ILE A 5 18.47 -12.95 -0.96
C ILE A 5 18.84 -13.03 0.52
N ASP A 6 18.45 -12.00 1.26
CA ASP A 6 18.49 -12.01 2.72
C ASP A 6 17.06 -12.01 3.27
N LYS A 7 16.69 -12.99 4.07
CA LYS A 7 15.43 -12.97 4.82
C LYS A 7 15.58 -12.09 6.07
N ILE A 8 14.65 -11.19 6.28
CA ILE A 8 14.49 -10.40 7.51
C ILE A 8 13.11 -10.64 8.10
N VAL A 9 12.99 -10.53 9.41
CA VAL A 9 11.70 -10.54 10.11
C VAL A 9 11.55 -9.24 10.87
N LEU A 10 10.52 -8.49 10.52
CA LEU A 10 10.20 -7.21 11.16
C LEU A 10 9.18 -7.45 12.28
N ASN A 11 9.58 -7.23 13.52
CA ASN A 11 8.68 -7.31 14.65
C ASN A 11 7.93 -6.00 14.85
N PHE A 12 6.62 -6.05 14.99
CA PHE A 12 5.82 -4.88 15.31
C PHE A 12 6.09 -4.44 16.75
N LYS A 13 6.25 -3.13 16.98
CA LYS A 13 6.41 -2.57 18.33
C LYS A 13 5.15 -2.75 19.18
N ILE A 14 4.00 -2.71 18.54
CA ILE A 14 2.67 -2.96 19.12
C ILE A 14 1.95 -3.88 18.13
N PRO A 15 1.29 -4.96 18.60
CA PRO A 15 0.48 -5.81 17.73
C PRO A 15 -0.50 -4.97 16.92
N SER A 16 -0.48 -5.12 15.61
CA SER A 16 -1.30 -4.30 14.70
C SER A 16 -2.52 -5.05 14.22
N GLY A 17 -3.70 -4.57 14.61
CA GLY A 17 -4.97 -5.07 14.12
C GLY A 17 -5.16 -4.73 12.64
N THR A 18 -5.52 -5.73 11.83
CA THR A 18 -5.90 -5.56 10.44
C THR A 18 -7.27 -6.17 10.20
N SER A 19 -7.89 -5.89 9.07
CA SER A 19 -9.16 -6.56 8.67
C SER A 19 -9.05 -8.08 8.58
N ARG A 20 -7.83 -8.65 8.68
CA ARG A 20 -7.55 -10.08 8.53
C ARG A 20 -6.89 -10.72 9.76
N GLY A 21 -6.77 -9.99 10.85
CA GLY A 21 -6.19 -10.47 12.10
C GLY A 21 -5.12 -9.55 12.66
N ILE A 22 -4.46 -10.03 13.72
CA ILE A 22 -3.43 -9.28 14.43
C ILE A 22 -2.06 -9.69 13.88
N LEU A 23 -1.29 -8.71 13.43
CA LEU A 23 0.09 -8.89 12.99
C LEU A 23 1.05 -8.57 14.16
N ILE A 24 1.94 -9.51 14.47
CA ILE A 24 3.02 -9.35 15.46
C ILE A 24 4.39 -9.30 14.80
N GLU A 25 4.51 -9.90 13.62
CA GLU A 25 5.73 -9.91 12.81
C GLU A 25 5.39 -9.89 11.32
N LYS A 26 6.34 -9.49 10.48
CA LYS A 26 6.25 -9.48 9.03
C LYS A 26 7.56 -10.00 8.44
N PRO A 27 7.55 -11.15 7.76
CA PRO A 27 8.70 -11.59 6.99
C PRO A 27 8.85 -10.74 5.72
N SER A 28 10.09 -10.50 5.34
CA SER A 28 10.46 -9.84 4.09
C SER A 28 11.76 -10.45 3.57
N TRP A 29 11.94 -10.41 2.25
CA TRP A 29 13.16 -10.90 1.60
C TRP A 29 13.79 -9.77 0.79
N ILE A 30 15.04 -9.46 1.08
CA ILE A 30 15.78 -8.41 0.40
C ILE A 30 16.55 -9.03 -0.76
N LEU A 31 16.12 -8.71 -1.98
CA LEU A 31 16.86 -9.00 -3.20
C LEU A 31 18.04 -8.02 -3.31
N LYS A 32 19.23 -8.56 -3.55
CA LYS A 32 20.43 -7.81 -3.88
C LYS A 32 20.90 -8.18 -5.28
N ILE A 33 21.09 -7.18 -6.15
CA ILE A 33 21.67 -7.32 -7.48
C ILE A 33 23.01 -6.63 -7.46
N SER A 34 24.10 -7.34 -7.81
CA SER A 34 25.46 -6.80 -7.76
C SER A 34 26.27 -7.10 -9.01
N ASP A 35 27.25 -6.24 -9.27
CA ASP A 35 28.29 -6.44 -10.31
C ASP A 35 29.67 -6.77 -9.69
N GLU A 36 30.64 -6.96 -10.55
CA GLU A 36 32.03 -7.23 -10.17
C GLU A 36 32.75 -6.00 -9.57
N ASN A 37 32.21 -4.79 -9.78
CA ASN A 37 32.76 -3.54 -9.28
C ASN A 37 32.28 -3.20 -7.88
N GLY A 38 31.42 -4.04 -7.27
CA GLY A 38 30.87 -3.83 -5.93
C GLY A 38 29.63 -2.94 -5.87
N THR A 39 29.08 -2.52 -7.01
CA THR A 39 27.76 -1.85 -7.02
C THR A 39 26.71 -2.87 -6.60
N CYS A 40 25.83 -2.49 -5.67
CA CYS A 40 24.79 -3.38 -5.15
C CYS A 40 23.47 -2.62 -5.00
N GLY A 41 22.48 -2.95 -5.83
CA GLY A 41 21.10 -2.45 -5.68
C GLY A 41 20.25 -3.40 -4.84
N GLN A 42 19.30 -2.84 -4.10
CA GLN A 42 18.44 -3.59 -3.18
C GLN A 42 16.96 -3.35 -3.46
N GLY A 43 16.16 -4.41 -3.32
CA GLY A 43 14.70 -4.34 -3.40
C GLY A 43 14.05 -5.34 -2.46
N GLU A 44 12.87 -5.03 -1.96
CA GLU A 44 12.16 -5.85 -0.98
C GLU A 44 11.05 -6.66 -1.66
N PHE A 45 11.08 -7.96 -1.52
CA PHE A 45 9.95 -8.84 -1.72
C PHE A 45 9.11 -8.83 -0.45
N SER A 46 8.10 -7.96 -0.45
CA SER A 46 7.28 -7.64 0.71
C SER A 46 5.91 -8.29 0.59
N ILE A 47 5.55 -9.10 1.57
CA ILE A 47 4.23 -9.75 1.62
C ILE A 47 3.59 -9.57 2.99
N ILE A 48 2.26 -9.64 3.00
CA ILE A 48 1.47 -9.78 4.22
C ILE A 48 0.61 -11.04 4.06
N PRO A 49 0.80 -12.07 4.90
CA PRO A 49 0.00 -13.29 4.86
C PRO A 49 -1.51 -12.98 4.90
N GLY A 50 -2.28 -13.64 4.03
CA GLY A 50 -3.73 -13.44 3.92
C GLY A 50 -4.17 -12.17 3.17
N LEU A 51 -3.25 -11.25 2.84
CA LEU A 51 -3.54 -10.04 2.06
C LEU A 51 -2.85 -10.05 0.70
N SER A 52 -1.56 -10.41 0.65
CA SER A 52 -0.80 -10.47 -0.60
C SER A 52 -1.28 -11.65 -1.45
N PRO A 53 -1.77 -11.41 -2.70
CA PRO A 53 -2.39 -12.44 -3.54
C PRO A 53 -1.37 -13.47 -4.04
N ASP A 54 -0.10 -13.12 -4.06
CA ASP A 54 1.02 -13.91 -4.54
C ASP A 54 1.75 -14.69 -3.43
N PHE A 55 1.22 -14.70 -2.21
CA PHE A 55 1.76 -15.45 -1.10
C PHE A 55 0.80 -16.53 -0.60
N LYS A 56 1.17 -17.78 -0.79
CA LYS A 56 0.45 -18.95 -0.27
C LYS A 56 1.07 -19.43 1.04
N ASP A 57 2.34 -19.79 0.99
CA ASP A 57 3.16 -20.17 2.12
C ASP A 57 4.65 -19.86 1.86
N GLU A 58 5.48 -19.98 2.89
CA GLU A 58 6.89 -19.61 2.78
C GLU A 58 7.67 -20.51 1.82
N ASN A 59 7.36 -21.79 1.75
CA ASN A 59 8.11 -22.73 0.89
C ASN A 59 7.84 -22.46 -0.58
N ASP A 60 6.56 -22.27 -0.95
CA ASP A 60 6.16 -21.88 -2.30
C ASP A 60 6.80 -20.54 -2.68
N TYR A 61 6.78 -19.57 -1.77
CA TYR A 61 7.33 -18.25 -2.02
C TYR A 61 8.86 -18.25 -2.19
N LEU A 62 9.58 -19.03 -1.37
CA LEU A 62 11.03 -19.23 -1.53
C LEU A 62 11.38 -19.91 -2.85
N ALA A 63 10.57 -20.87 -3.32
CA ALA A 63 10.78 -21.46 -4.63
C ALA A 63 10.65 -20.43 -5.76
N LEU A 64 9.66 -19.52 -5.68
CA LEU A 64 9.50 -18.41 -6.62
C LEU A 64 10.66 -17.42 -6.56
N ILE A 65 11.11 -17.06 -5.37
CA ILE A 65 12.28 -16.20 -5.17
C ILE A 65 13.52 -16.80 -5.84
N ASN A 66 13.77 -18.10 -5.67
CA ASN A 66 14.89 -18.77 -6.32
C ASN A 66 14.80 -18.71 -7.85
N LEU A 67 13.60 -18.86 -8.43
CA LEU A 67 13.40 -18.71 -9.85
C LEU A 67 13.69 -17.27 -10.34
N VAL A 68 13.41 -16.24 -9.53
CA VAL A 68 13.80 -14.85 -9.84
C VAL A 68 15.31 -14.69 -9.82
N VAL A 69 15.99 -15.22 -8.79
CA VAL A 69 17.46 -15.17 -8.69
C VAL A 69 18.11 -15.86 -9.90
N GLU A 70 17.69 -17.08 -10.22
CA GLU A 70 18.19 -17.83 -11.38
C GLU A 70 17.95 -17.05 -12.70
N PHE A 71 16.80 -16.41 -12.85
CA PHE A 71 16.50 -15.62 -14.05
C PHE A 71 17.44 -14.41 -14.17
N ILE A 72 17.67 -13.69 -13.07
CA ILE A 72 18.57 -12.54 -13.05
C ILE A 72 19.99 -12.94 -13.42
N GLU A 73 20.52 -14.03 -12.84
CA GLU A 73 21.89 -14.46 -13.04
C GLU A 73 22.16 -15.03 -14.42
N ASN A 74 21.20 -15.77 -15.00
CA ASN A 74 21.38 -16.53 -16.22
C ASN A 74 20.87 -15.84 -17.48
N GLN A 75 19.92 -14.88 -17.35
CA GLN A 75 19.23 -14.30 -18.52
C GLN A 75 19.33 -12.78 -18.64
N LEU A 76 19.65 -12.07 -17.53
CA LEU A 76 19.69 -10.62 -17.57
C LEU A 76 21.12 -10.07 -17.65
N GLU A 77 21.26 -9.01 -18.43
CA GLU A 77 22.45 -8.17 -18.54
C GLU A 77 22.12 -6.73 -18.11
N ILE A 78 23.16 -5.90 -17.91
CA ILE A 78 23.00 -4.48 -17.54
C ILE A 78 22.13 -3.72 -18.56
N LYS A 79 22.23 -4.07 -19.87
CA LYS A 79 21.40 -3.48 -20.92
C LYS A 79 19.90 -3.73 -20.67
N ASP A 80 19.55 -4.91 -20.17
CA ASP A 80 18.15 -5.28 -19.86
C ASP A 80 17.63 -4.41 -18.71
N LEU A 81 18.41 -4.24 -17.64
CA LEU A 81 18.04 -3.36 -16.53
C LEU A 81 17.86 -1.90 -16.99
N ASN A 82 18.73 -1.40 -17.89
CA ASN A 82 18.60 -0.03 -18.42
C ASN A 82 17.27 0.21 -19.14
N SER A 83 16.67 -0.81 -19.75
CA SER A 83 15.37 -0.70 -20.40
C SER A 83 14.23 -0.35 -19.46
N LEU A 84 14.38 -0.61 -18.14
CA LEU A 84 13.42 -0.20 -17.12
C LEU A 84 13.35 1.34 -16.97
N LYS A 85 14.45 2.05 -17.22
CA LYS A 85 14.47 3.53 -17.17
C LYS A 85 13.79 4.16 -18.38
N THR A 86 13.88 3.54 -19.54
CA THR A 86 13.33 4.06 -20.82
C THR A 86 11.92 3.58 -21.07
N LEU A 87 11.46 2.54 -20.37
CA LEU A 87 10.22 1.80 -20.61
C LEU A 87 10.15 1.14 -22.01
N GLU A 88 11.31 0.99 -22.66
CA GLU A 88 11.48 0.25 -23.92
C GLU A 88 12.06 -1.12 -23.60
N PHE A 89 11.23 -2.01 -23.08
CA PHE A 89 11.64 -3.28 -22.51
C PHE A 89 12.28 -4.22 -23.55
N THR A 90 13.46 -4.73 -23.22
CA THR A 90 14.10 -5.82 -23.97
C THR A 90 13.26 -7.10 -23.90
N GLU A 91 13.54 -8.04 -24.80
CA GLU A 91 12.87 -9.35 -24.82
C GLU A 91 13.02 -10.08 -23.46
N ASN A 92 14.19 -9.97 -22.82
CA ASN A 92 14.42 -10.60 -21.51
C ASN A 92 13.55 -9.97 -20.41
N ILE A 93 13.39 -8.65 -20.40
CA ILE A 93 12.51 -7.98 -19.44
C ILE A 93 11.03 -8.31 -19.72
N GLN A 94 10.63 -8.36 -20.99
CA GLN A 94 9.25 -8.81 -21.35
C GLN A 94 9.00 -10.25 -20.89
N LEU A 95 10.00 -11.13 -21.06
CA LEU A 95 9.92 -12.52 -20.59
C LEU A 95 9.83 -12.59 -19.06
N PHE A 96 10.62 -11.77 -18.35
CA PHE A 96 10.52 -11.65 -16.89
C PHE A 96 9.12 -11.29 -16.44
N TYR A 97 8.55 -10.21 -16.99
CA TYR A 97 7.19 -9.78 -16.66
C TYR A 97 6.15 -10.86 -17.02
N SER A 98 6.28 -11.51 -18.17
CA SER A 98 5.37 -12.60 -18.56
C SER A 98 5.41 -13.76 -17.56
N LYS A 99 6.62 -14.16 -17.14
CA LYS A 99 6.83 -15.28 -16.22
C LYS A 99 6.32 -14.99 -14.81
N PHE A 100 6.52 -13.77 -14.31
CA PHE A 100 6.20 -13.39 -12.94
C PHE A 100 4.97 -12.49 -12.81
N ARG A 101 4.14 -12.35 -13.85
CA ARG A 101 2.98 -11.43 -13.90
C ARG A 101 1.97 -11.61 -12.76
N LEU A 102 1.88 -12.80 -12.17
CA LEU A 102 0.98 -13.10 -11.07
C LEU A 102 1.59 -12.86 -9.69
N TYR A 103 2.83 -12.37 -9.64
CA TYR A 103 3.62 -12.18 -8.43
C TYR A 103 4.08 -10.72 -8.30
N PRO A 104 3.16 -9.78 -8.00
CA PRO A 104 3.46 -8.35 -7.97
C PRO A 104 4.53 -7.97 -6.95
N SER A 105 4.64 -8.69 -5.83
CA SER A 105 5.70 -8.44 -4.84
C SER A 105 7.09 -8.72 -5.40
N LEU A 106 7.23 -9.79 -6.21
CA LEU A 106 8.50 -10.14 -6.86
C LEU A 106 8.87 -9.14 -7.95
N ILE A 107 7.89 -8.69 -8.75
CA ILE A 107 8.10 -7.67 -9.77
C ILE A 107 8.56 -6.37 -9.12
N PHE A 108 7.85 -5.90 -8.10
CA PHE A 108 8.18 -4.66 -7.40
C PHE A 108 9.58 -4.67 -6.78
N GLY A 109 9.93 -5.77 -6.09
CA GLY A 109 11.24 -5.90 -5.49
C GLY A 109 12.37 -5.98 -6.54
N PHE A 110 12.14 -6.68 -7.66
CA PHE A 110 13.08 -6.71 -8.79
C PHE A 110 13.28 -5.33 -9.40
N GLU A 111 12.20 -4.61 -9.75
CA GLU A 111 12.28 -3.27 -10.31
C GLU A 111 13.02 -2.30 -9.38
N THR A 112 12.72 -2.37 -8.07
CA THR A 112 13.37 -1.55 -7.05
C THR A 112 14.86 -1.84 -6.97
N ALA A 113 15.27 -3.12 -6.90
CA ALA A 113 16.67 -3.53 -6.86
C ALA A 113 17.43 -3.11 -8.13
N ALA A 114 16.81 -3.31 -9.30
CA ALA A 114 17.41 -2.96 -10.58
C ALA A 114 17.62 -1.45 -10.75
N LEU A 115 16.61 -0.64 -10.38
CA LEU A 115 16.71 0.82 -10.46
C LEU A 115 17.70 1.38 -9.43
N ASP A 116 17.75 0.82 -8.21
CA ASP A 116 18.77 1.19 -7.23
C ASP A 116 20.18 0.83 -7.72
N PHE A 117 20.38 -0.38 -8.25
CA PHE A 117 21.65 -0.79 -8.88
C PHE A 117 22.09 0.19 -9.97
N LEU A 118 21.19 0.55 -10.90
CA LEU A 118 21.46 1.49 -11.99
C LEU A 118 21.74 2.92 -11.51
N ASN A 119 21.36 3.26 -10.30
CA ASN A 119 21.65 4.54 -9.63
C ASN A 119 22.83 4.46 -8.65
N GLY A 120 23.59 3.36 -8.68
CA GLY A 120 24.83 3.17 -7.94
C GLY A 120 24.64 2.56 -6.54
N GLY A 121 23.51 1.91 -6.26
CA GLY A 121 23.25 1.20 -5.00
C GLY A 121 23.17 2.13 -3.79
N LYS A 122 22.53 3.28 -3.93
CA LYS A 122 22.44 4.33 -2.89
C LYS A 122 21.06 4.52 -2.30
N GLY A 123 20.14 3.56 -2.54
CA GLY A 123 18.73 3.67 -2.14
C GLY A 123 17.96 4.70 -2.95
N LEU A 124 18.47 5.09 -4.13
CA LEU A 124 17.86 6.10 -4.98
C LEU A 124 17.18 5.46 -6.18
N ILE A 125 15.87 5.40 -6.19
CA ILE A 125 15.08 4.82 -7.30
C ILE A 125 14.86 5.88 -8.39
N TYR A 126 14.35 7.04 -8.02
CA TYR A 126 14.14 8.19 -8.92
C TYR A 126 14.72 9.46 -8.33
N LYS A 127 15.48 10.20 -9.16
CA LYS A 127 16.03 11.50 -8.77
C LYS A 127 14.96 12.58 -8.95
N ASN A 128 14.47 13.12 -7.84
CA ASN A 128 13.52 14.23 -7.78
C ASN A 128 13.77 15.06 -6.51
N ASN A 129 13.01 16.15 -6.33
CA ASN A 129 13.20 17.05 -5.20
C ASN A 129 13.00 16.35 -3.84
N PHE A 130 12.06 15.40 -3.75
CA PHE A 130 11.82 14.65 -2.52
C PHE A 130 13.00 13.73 -2.20
N SER A 131 13.45 12.90 -3.17
CA SER A 131 14.57 11.98 -2.97
C SER A 131 15.91 12.69 -2.72
N GLN A 132 16.03 13.97 -3.08
CA GLN A 132 17.16 14.82 -2.79
C GLN A 132 17.03 15.63 -1.49
N GLY A 133 15.92 15.48 -0.76
CA GLY A 133 15.64 16.23 0.47
C GLY A 133 15.32 17.72 0.25
N LEU A 134 15.01 18.12 -0.99
CA LEU A 134 14.69 19.52 -1.35
C LEU A 134 13.20 19.84 -1.19
N SER A 135 12.34 18.85 -1.07
CA SER A 135 10.90 19.02 -0.79
C SER A 135 10.38 17.92 0.11
N GLN A 136 9.29 18.21 0.81
CA GLN A 136 8.56 17.25 1.62
C GLN A 136 7.33 16.76 0.88
N ILE A 137 6.87 15.54 1.20
CA ILE A 137 5.58 15.01 0.77
C ILE A 137 4.65 15.02 1.98
N PRO A 138 3.50 15.74 1.93
CA PRO A 138 2.53 15.70 3.02
C PRO A 138 1.89 14.31 3.10
N ILE A 139 1.80 13.78 4.31
CA ILE A 139 1.16 12.50 4.61
C ILE A 139 0.09 12.67 5.68
N ASN A 140 -0.84 11.74 5.79
CA ASN A 140 -1.81 11.72 6.89
C ASN A 140 -1.25 11.06 8.15
N GLY A 141 -1.75 11.48 9.31
CA GLY A 141 -1.66 10.72 10.54
C GLY A 141 -2.68 9.57 10.49
N LEU A 142 -2.23 8.33 10.69
CA LEU A 142 -3.11 7.16 10.72
C LEU A 142 -3.55 6.86 12.14
N VAL A 143 -4.87 6.64 12.30
CA VAL A 143 -5.52 6.16 13.55
C VAL A 143 -5.97 4.72 13.31
N TRP A 144 -5.33 3.80 14.01
CA TRP A 144 -5.64 2.37 13.94
C TRP A 144 -6.90 2.04 14.73
N MET A 145 -7.55 0.94 14.34
CA MET A 145 -8.68 0.36 15.06
C MET A 145 -8.28 -0.02 16.50
N GLY A 146 -9.19 0.20 17.41
CA GLY A 146 -9.08 -0.12 18.83
C GLY A 146 -10.36 0.24 19.56
N ASP A 147 -10.35 0.30 20.88
CA ASP A 147 -11.43 0.92 21.63
C ASP A 147 -11.45 2.45 21.48
N VAL A 148 -12.53 3.07 21.94
CA VAL A 148 -12.74 4.53 21.77
C VAL A 148 -11.62 5.35 22.41
N GLU A 149 -11.15 4.95 23.59
CA GLU A 149 -10.08 5.63 24.31
C GLU A 149 -8.76 5.57 23.54
N PHE A 150 -8.37 4.40 23.08
CA PHE A 150 -7.14 4.22 22.29
C PHE A 150 -7.17 4.99 20.97
N MET A 151 -8.31 5.01 20.28
CA MET A 151 -8.46 5.79 19.04
C MET A 151 -8.40 7.28 19.32
N GLN A 152 -9.03 7.76 20.41
CA GLN A 152 -8.97 9.16 20.82
C GLN A 152 -7.53 9.62 21.15
N GLU A 153 -6.77 8.81 21.88
CA GLU A 153 -5.37 9.10 22.21
C GLU A 153 -4.52 9.21 20.95
N GLN A 154 -4.72 8.32 19.98
CA GLN A 154 -4.03 8.41 18.70
C GLN A 154 -4.39 9.69 17.92
N ILE A 155 -5.67 10.07 17.88
CA ILE A 155 -6.14 11.30 17.24
C ILE A 155 -5.43 12.52 17.86
N ASP A 156 -5.47 12.65 19.18
CA ASP A 156 -4.88 13.77 19.89
C ASP A 156 -3.35 13.82 19.67
N SER A 157 -2.68 12.68 19.71
CA SER A 157 -1.24 12.55 19.43
C SER A 157 -0.89 12.99 17.99
N LYS A 158 -1.67 12.61 16.99
CA LYS A 158 -1.42 13.00 15.59
C LYS A 158 -1.65 14.50 15.36
N ILE A 159 -2.71 15.05 15.94
CA ILE A 159 -2.99 16.49 15.87
C ILE A 159 -1.87 17.28 16.57
N GLN A 160 -1.44 16.84 17.76
CA GLN A 160 -0.33 17.47 18.48
C GLN A 160 1.00 17.39 17.70
N ALA A 161 1.22 16.29 16.95
CA ALA A 161 2.39 16.15 16.08
C ALA A 161 2.32 17.01 14.80
N GLY A 162 1.24 17.78 14.59
CA GLY A 162 1.09 18.72 13.48
C GLY A 162 0.53 18.13 12.19
N PHE A 163 -0.04 16.92 12.22
CA PHE A 163 -0.74 16.40 11.05
C PHE A 163 -1.99 17.21 10.75
N SER A 164 -2.10 17.72 9.52
CA SER A 164 -3.29 18.42 9.02
C SER A 164 -4.30 17.51 8.32
N THR A 165 -3.96 16.25 8.12
CA THR A 165 -4.85 15.20 7.59
C THR A 165 -4.80 14.00 8.53
N ILE A 166 -5.96 13.55 8.99
CA ILE A 166 -6.12 12.36 9.83
C ILE A 166 -6.92 11.32 9.06
N LYS A 167 -6.37 10.12 8.92
CA LYS A 167 -7.07 8.95 8.37
C LYS A 167 -7.47 8.04 9.52
N ILE A 168 -8.77 7.82 9.70
CA ILE A 168 -9.35 7.01 10.79
C ILE A 168 -9.88 5.72 10.20
N LYS A 169 -9.44 4.58 10.73
CA LYS A 169 -10.06 3.30 10.40
C LYS A 169 -11.40 3.17 11.13
N ILE A 170 -12.44 2.81 10.39
CA ILE A 170 -13.82 2.65 10.88
C ILE A 170 -14.39 1.30 10.47
N GLY A 171 -15.56 0.94 11.05
CA GLY A 171 -16.25 -0.33 10.77
C GLY A 171 -15.89 -1.46 11.75
N ALA A 172 -15.16 -1.16 12.84
CA ALA A 172 -14.84 -2.11 13.90
C ALA A 172 -15.64 -1.87 15.18
N LEU A 173 -16.06 -0.63 15.43
CA LEU A 173 -16.93 -0.23 16.55
C LEU A 173 -18.37 -0.05 16.07
N ALA A 174 -19.29 0.24 16.99
CA ALA A 174 -20.59 0.77 16.61
C ALA A 174 -20.41 2.09 15.86
N PHE A 175 -21.11 2.27 14.75
CA PHE A 175 -20.88 3.43 13.86
C PHE A 175 -21.11 4.76 14.57
N GLU A 176 -22.04 4.80 15.53
CA GLU A 176 -22.31 5.98 16.37
C GLU A 176 -21.11 6.35 17.26
N GLU A 177 -20.34 5.36 17.74
CA GLU A 177 -19.11 5.61 18.50
C GLU A 177 -18.00 6.18 17.60
N GLU A 178 -17.90 5.67 16.37
CA GLU A 178 -16.95 6.17 15.36
C GLU A 178 -17.32 7.58 14.92
N LEU A 179 -18.60 7.88 14.73
CA LEU A 179 -19.07 9.25 14.45
C LEU A 179 -18.74 10.19 15.61
N ALA A 180 -18.95 9.77 16.87
CA ALA A 180 -18.64 10.60 18.04
C ALA A 180 -17.14 10.96 18.12
N LEU A 181 -16.22 10.11 17.66
CA LEU A 181 -14.80 10.46 17.55
C LEU A 181 -14.57 11.58 16.51
N ILE A 182 -15.25 11.49 15.37
CA ILE A 182 -15.16 12.51 14.31
C ILE A 182 -15.78 13.83 14.78
N GLU A 183 -16.93 13.80 15.45
CA GLU A 183 -17.58 14.95 16.04
C GLU A 183 -16.68 15.69 17.03
N LYS A 184 -15.95 14.98 17.91
CA LYS A 184 -14.99 15.57 18.83
C LYS A 184 -13.87 16.34 18.10
N ILE A 185 -13.41 15.83 16.96
CA ILE A 185 -12.43 16.56 16.12
C ILE A 185 -13.10 17.80 15.55
N ARG A 186 -14.31 17.69 14.97
CA ARG A 186 -15.04 18.81 14.36
C ARG A 186 -15.45 19.90 15.34
N ALA A 187 -15.74 19.55 16.59
CA ALA A 187 -15.99 20.51 17.65
C ALA A 187 -14.80 21.44 17.95
N ARG A 188 -13.56 21.00 17.61
CA ARG A 188 -12.31 21.74 17.87
C ARG A 188 -11.68 22.31 16.60
N TYR A 189 -11.85 21.61 15.46
CA TYR A 189 -11.17 21.93 14.20
C TYR A 189 -12.13 21.80 13.02
N ASN A 190 -12.25 22.84 12.24
CA ASN A 190 -13.03 22.82 11.00
C ASN A 190 -12.30 22.05 9.87
N ALA A 191 -12.99 21.80 8.76
CA ALA A 191 -12.46 21.03 7.63
C ALA A 191 -11.25 21.67 6.92
N ARG A 192 -11.05 22.99 7.07
CA ARG A 192 -9.86 23.69 6.53
C ARG A 192 -8.62 23.52 7.41
N GLN A 193 -8.82 23.27 8.71
CA GLN A 193 -7.73 23.05 9.65
C GLN A 193 -7.30 21.59 9.68
N ILE A 194 -8.26 20.64 9.75
CA ILE A 194 -8.01 19.21 9.77
C ILE A 194 -8.88 18.52 8.71
N THR A 195 -8.24 17.95 7.71
CA THR A 195 -8.89 17.06 6.75
C THR A 195 -9.07 15.68 7.40
N ILE A 196 -10.30 15.17 7.42
CA ILE A 196 -10.60 13.82 7.92
C ILE A 196 -10.86 12.90 6.72
N ARG A 197 -10.16 11.78 6.67
CA ARG A 197 -10.42 10.65 5.78
C ARG A 197 -10.78 9.45 6.63
N VAL A 198 -11.68 8.61 6.13
CA VAL A 198 -12.03 7.36 6.81
C VAL A 198 -11.75 6.17 5.91
N ASP A 199 -11.48 5.02 6.52
CA ASP A 199 -11.16 3.77 5.84
C ASP A 199 -11.96 2.66 6.51
N ALA A 200 -12.93 2.12 5.77
CA ALA A 200 -13.87 1.12 6.27
C ALA A 200 -13.43 -0.33 5.98
N ASN A 201 -12.38 -0.55 5.18
CA ASN A 201 -11.90 -1.88 4.77
C ASN A 201 -13.03 -2.85 4.35
N GLY A 202 -14.06 -2.32 3.69
CA GLY A 202 -15.21 -3.10 3.20
C GLY A 202 -16.22 -3.51 4.27
N ALA A 203 -16.20 -2.91 5.45
CA ALA A 203 -17.01 -3.36 6.59
C ALA A 203 -18.52 -3.12 6.44
N PHE A 204 -18.92 -2.13 5.63
CA PHE A 204 -20.34 -1.74 5.60
C PHE A 204 -21.17 -2.54 4.59
N SER A 205 -22.45 -2.71 4.95
CA SER A 205 -23.43 -3.31 4.05
C SER A 205 -23.80 -2.33 2.93
N PRO A 206 -23.94 -2.81 1.67
CA PRO A 206 -24.42 -1.98 0.57
C PRO A 206 -25.82 -1.38 0.75
N TYR A 207 -26.59 -1.91 1.69
CA TYR A 207 -27.97 -1.45 1.94
C TYR A 207 -28.03 -0.26 2.89
N GLU A 208 -27.04 -0.08 3.76
CA GLU A 208 -26.98 0.98 4.77
C GLU A 208 -25.92 2.04 4.52
N ILE A 209 -25.01 1.77 3.56
CA ILE A 209 -23.84 2.63 3.33
C ILE A 209 -24.23 4.06 2.94
N GLU A 210 -25.31 4.23 2.20
CA GLU A 210 -25.73 5.58 1.73
C GLU A 210 -26.08 6.49 2.91
N GLU A 211 -26.80 5.95 3.92
CA GLU A 211 -27.13 6.69 5.15
C GLU A 211 -25.87 7.06 5.94
N LYS A 212 -24.92 6.11 6.06
CA LYS A 212 -23.64 6.37 6.72
C LYS A 212 -22.81 7.43 5.99
N LEU A 213 -22.81 7.43 4.65
CA LEU A 213 -22.13 8.45 3.85
C LEU A 213 -22.73 9.84 4.06
N LEU A 214 -24.05 9.94 4.23
CA LEU A 214 -24.71 11.22 4.53
C LEU A 214 -24.29 11.75 5.91
N GLN A 215 -24.23 10.89 6.93
CA GLN A 215 -23.78 11.29 8.27
C GLN A 215 -22.29 11.70 8.27
N LEU A 216 -21.43 10.99 7.52
CA LEU A 216 -20.04 11.38 7.36
C LEU A 216 -19.87 12.71 6.61
N LYS A 217 -20.73 12.97 5.62
CA LYS A 217 -20.76 14.23 4.89
C LYS A 217 -21.14 15.40 5.80
N ASP A 218 -22.12 15.22 6.68
CA ASP A 218 -22.55 16.26 7.63
C ASP A 218 -21.44 16.65 8.62
N LEU A 219 -20.45 15.75 8.80
CA LEU A 219 -19.22 16.00 9.58
C LEU A 219 -18.04 16.46 8.71
N ASP A 220 -18.28 16.91 7.48
CA ASP A 220 -17.22 17.33 6.56
C ASP A 220 -16.10 16.29 6.38
N VAL A 221 -16.42 14.99 6.37
CA VAL A 221 -15.45 13.96 6.03
C VAL A 221 -15.09 14.08 4.55
N HIS A 222 -13.78 14.16 4.27
CA HIS A 222 -13.27 14.39 2.92
C HIS A 222 -13.54 13.21 1.98
N SER A 223 -13.31 11.99 2.42
CA SER A 223 -13.44 10.79 1.59
C SER A 223 -13.51 9.54 2.46
N ILE A 224 -14.09 8.47 1.89
CA ILE A 224 -14.09 7.13 2.46
C ILE A 224 -13.35 6.15 1.54
N GLU A 225 -12.48 5.34 2.12
CA GLU A 225 -11.76 4.26 1.44
C GLU A 225 -12.50 2.94 1.68
N GLN A 226 -12.68 2.18 0.61
CA GLN A 226 -13.32 0.86 0.55
C GLN A 226 -14.56 0.73 1.46
N PRO A 227 -15.65 1.43 1.14
CA PRO A 227 -16.82 1.48 2.03
C PRO A 227 -17.53 0.13 2.18
N ILE A 228 -17.59 -0.66 1.11
CA ILE A 228 -18.24 -1.98 1.06
C ILE A 228 -17.23 -3.04 0.62
N GLN A 229 -17.53 -4.30 0.92
CA GLN A 229 -16.69 -5.44 0.55
C GLN A 229 -16.37 -5.44 -0.95
N SER A 230 -15.12 -5.75 -1.29
CA SER A 230 -14.65 -5.84 -2.67
C SER A 230 -15.40 -6.87 -3.52
N GLY A 231 -15.35 -6.69 -4.85
CA GLY A 231 -16.08 -7.53 -5.81
C GLY A 231 -17.52 -7.10 -6.07
N GLN A 232 -17.93 -5.89 -5.61
CA GLN A 232 -19.26 -5.34 -5.80
C GLN A 232 -19.23 -4.06 -6.66
N LEU A 233 -18.54 -4.11 -7.81
CA LEU A 233 -18.27 -2.96 -8.69
C LEU A 233 -19.52 -2.18 -9.10
N GLU A 234 -20.63 -2.86 -9.42
CA GLU A 234 -21.88 -2.18 -9.79
C GLU A 234 -22.43 -1.31 -8.67
N LYS A 235 -22.34 -1.81 -7.41
CA LYS A 235 -22.78 -1.07 -6.23
C LYS A 235 -21.84 0.09 -5.93
N LEU A 236 -20.53 -0.12 -6.02
CA LEU A 236 -19.53 0.95 -5.89
C LEU A 236 -19.73 2.03 -6.96
N ALA A 237 -19.95 1.65 -8.21
CA ALA A 237 -20.24 2.59 -9.29
C ALA A 237 -21.53 3.39 -9.05
N ALA A 238 -22.57 2.74 -8.50
CA ALA A 238 -23.80 3.43 -8.11
C ALA A 238 -23.54 4.46 -6.99
N LEU A 239 -22.77 4.11 -5.95
CA LEU A 239 -22.37 5.03 -4.88
C LEU A 239 -21.53 6.18 -5.41
N CYS A 240 -20.57 5.92 -6.31
CA CYS A 240 -19.79 6.99 -6.97
C CYS A 240 -20.67 7.97 -7.71
N LYS A 241 -21.69 7.50 -8.45
CA LYS A 241 -22.65 8.35 -9.15
C LYS A 241 -23.49 9.23 -8.22
N ARG A 242 -23.78 8.75 -7.01
CA ARG A 242 -24.48 9.55 -5.98
C ARG A 242 -23.65 10.73 -5.49
N ASN A 243 -22.34 10.64 -5.56
CA ASN A 243 -21.38 11.70 -5.23
C ASN A 243 -21.68 12.37 -3.86
N ILE A 244 -21.96 11.55 -2.83
CA ILE A 244 -22.22 12.02 -1.47
C ILE A 244 -20.94 12.55 -0.85
N ILE A 245 -19.89 11.70 -0.78
CA ILE A 245 -18.49 12.02 -0.51
C ILE A 245 -17.60 11.23 -1.48
N PRO A 246 -16.38 11.68 -1.77
CA PRO A 246 -15.44 10.94 -2.61
C PRO A 246 -15.15 9.54 -2.08
N LEU A 247 -15.12 8.53 -2.96
CA LEU A 247 -14.74 7.17 -2.65
C LEU A 247 -13.31 6.90 -3.10
N ALA A 248 -12.57 6.11 -2.32
CA ALA A 248 -11.27 5.56 -2.69
C ALA A 248 -11.34 4.03 -2.70
N LEU A 249 -10.55 3.40 -3.56
CA LEU A 249 -10.46 1.94 -3.67
C LEU A 249 -9.14 1.48 -3.03
N ASP A 250 -9.19 0.36 -2.29
CA ASP A 250 -8.05 -0.37 -1.74
C ASP A 250 -8.19 -1.86 -2.08
N GLU A 251 -9.00 -2.62 -1.35
CA GLU A 251 -9.16 -4.05 -1.56
C GLU A 251 -9.72 -4.40 -2.95
N GLU A 252 -10.43 -3.49 -3.59
CA GLU A 252 -10.89 -3.64 -4.98
C GLU A 252 -9.72 -3.68 -5.97
N LEU A 253 -8.58 -3.09 -5.63
CA LEU A 253 -7.39 -3.04 -6.49
C LEU A 253 -6.47 -4.25 -6.31
N ILE A 254 -6.70 -5.10 -5.30
CA ILE A 254 -5.88 -6.29 -5.06
C ILE A 254 -6.01 -7.26 -6.25
N GLY A 255 -4.87 -7.61 -6.86
CA GLY A 255 -4.81 -8.47 -8.04
C GLY A 255 -4.96 -7.73 -9.37
N ILE A 256 -5.27 -6.43 -9.37
CA ILE A 256 -5.31 -5.59 -10.58
C ILE A 256 -3.89 -5.15 -10.92
N SER A 257 -3.30 -5.73 -11.96
CA SER A 257 -1.90 -5.52 -12.31
C SER A 257 -1.69 -4.61 -13.52
N THR A 258 -2.66 -4.58 -14.45
CA THR A 258 -2.52 -3.82 -15.70
C THR A 258 -3.24 -2.47 -15.65
N ARG A 259 -2.84 -1.58 -16.57
CA ARG A 259 -3.49 -0.27 -16.74
C ARG A 259 -4.90 -0.42 -17.33
N GLU A 260 -5.09 -1.41 -18.18
CA GLU A 260 -6.38 -1.74 -18.81
C GLU A 260 -7.36 -2.20 -17.76
N GLU A 261 -6.99 -3.15 -16.89
CA GLU A 261 -7.82 -3.61 -15.77
C GLU A 261 -8.22 -2.44 -14.86
N ARG A 262 -7.26 -1.55 -14.52
CA ARG A 262 -7.56 -0.35 -13.69
C ARG A 262 -8.51 0.64 -14.34
N ARG A 263 -8.54 0.71 -15.69
CA ARG A 263 -9.46 1.59 -16.42
C ARG A 263 -10.86 1.01 -16.54
N SER A 264 -11.01 -0.30 -16.35
CA SER A 264 -12.31 -0.98 -16.40
C SER A 264 -13.07 -0.95 -15.07
N LEU A 265 -12.42 -0.49 -13.98
CA LEU A 265 -13.06 -0.20 -12.70
C LEU A 265 -13.81 1.14 -12.77
#